data_d265fa54b2e58e16b5498f412c7711e6
#
_entry.id   d265fa54b2e58e16b5498f412c7711e6
#
_cell.length_a   1.000
_cell.length_b   1.000
_cell.length_c   1.000
_cell.angle_alpha   90.00
_cell.angle_beta   90.00
_cell.angle_gamma   90.00
#
_symmetry.space_group_name_H-M   'P 1'
#
loop_
_entity.id
_entity.type
_entity.pdbx_description
1 polymer ?
#
loop_
_entity_poly.entity_id
_entity_poly.type
_entity_poly.pdbx_seq_one_letter_code
_entity_poly.pdbx_strand_id
1 'polypeptide(L)'
;MTITSLQNGFLSECTERPWGCYASTFEVKGFKTKVFVVKPKQRLSLQSHEHRHELWTIVSGNGVCTVDDKAFQVTNDSFVMVPKGARHRIENTSDVDDLIIAEVQVGDYISENDIVRYYDDYGRTI
;
A
#
# COMPACT_ATOMS: atom_id res chain seq x y z
N MET A 1 17.23 3.80 4.26
CA MET A 1 16.04 4.24 5.01
C MET A 1 15.52 3.09 5.83
N THR A 2 15.21 3.32 7.09
CA THR A 2 14.74 2.30 8.02
C THR A 2 13.31 2.57 8.41
N ILE A 3 12.62 1.57 8.96
CA ILE A 3 11.27 1.75 9.48
C ILE A 3 11.24 2.79 10.62
N THR A 4 12.28 2.84 11.45
CA THR A 4 12.39 3.82 12.52
C THR A 4 12.49 5.24 11.95
N SER A 5 13.30 5.45 10.91
CA SER A 5 13.41 6.75 10.24
C SER A 5 12.07 7.21 9.68
N LEU A 6 11.30 6.29 9.11
CA LEU A 6 9.98 6.59 8.57
C LEU A 6 8.99 6.94 9.67
N GLN A 7 8.97 6.17 10.76
CA GLN A 7 8.09 6.45 11.88
C GLN A 7 8.35 7.84 12.46
N ASN A 8 9.61 8.25 12.55
CA ASN A 8 9.99 9.58 12.99
C ASN A 8 9.61 10.67 11.99
N GLY A 9 9.49 10.32 10.72
CA GLY A 9 9.10 11.25 9.65
C GLY A 9 7.60 11.41 9.46
N PHE A 10 6.77 10.56 10.05
CA PHE A 10 5.33 10.67 9.93
C PHE A 10 4.81 11.90 10.66
N LEU A 11 3.89 12.63 10.00
CA LEU A 11 3.22 13.79 10.58
C LEU A 11 2.12 13.37 11.56
N SER A 12 1.70 12.13 11.51
CA SER A 12 0.72 11.53 12.40
C SER A 12 1.24 10.19 12.90
N GLU A 13 0.53 9.61 13.86
CA GLU A 13 0.89 8.31 14.41
C GLU A 13 0.80 7.21 13.36
N CYS A 14 1.79 6.31 13.35
CA CYS A 14 1.83 5.16 12.47
C CYS A 14 0.82 4.11 12.93
N THR A 15 -0.01 3.62 12.02
CA THR A 15 -0.97 2.54 12.29
C THR A 15 -0.34 1.19 11.97
N GLU A 16 -0.24 0.33 12.99
CA GLU A 16 0.33 -1.00 12.83
C GLU A 16 -0.65 -1.94 12.12
N ARG A 17 -0.09 -2.81 11.27
CA ARG A 17 -0.82 -3.86 10.56
C ARG A 17 0.03 -5.14 10.56
N PRO A 18 -0.56 -6.33 10.32
CA PRO A 18 0.22 -7.58 10.30
C PRO A 18 1.39 -7.56 9.31
N TRP A 19 1.24 -6.87 8.20
CA TRP A 19 2.25 -6.78 7.14
C TRP A 19 3.26 -5.65 7.32
N GLY A 20 3.03 -4.72 8.26
CA GLY A 20 3.89 -3.56 8.47
C GLY A 20 3.17 -2.42 9.15
N CYS A 21 3.19 -1.25 8.55
CA CYS A 21 2.50 -0.08 9.10
C CYS A 21 2.20 0.96 8.02
N TYR A 22 1.30 1.89 8.34
CA TYR A 22 1.04 3.02 7.45
C TYR A 22 0.72 4.28 8.26
N ALA A 23 0.84 5.42 7.60
CA ALA A 23 0.38 6.70 8.12
C ALA A 23 -0.23 7.53 7.01
N SER A 24 -1.35 8.17 7.31
CA SER A 24 -1.96 9.17 6.42
C SER A 24 -1.22 10.49 6.63
N THR A 25 -0.82 11.12 5.53
CA THR A 25 0.01 12.32 5.58
C THR A 25 -0.78 13.59 5.26
N PHE A 26 -1.85 13.45 4.45
CA PHE A 26 -2.70 14.58 4.07
C PHE A 26 -4.05 14.06 3.60
N GLU A 27 -5.12 14.76 3.92
CA GLU A 27 -6.45 14.38 3.46
C GLU A 27 -7.36 15.59 3.32
N VAL A 28 -7.98 15.71 2.14
CA VAL A 28 -9.07 16.64 1.85
C VAL A 28 -10.14 15.88 1.09
N LYS A 29 -11.27 16.52 0.84
CA LYS A 29 -12.33 15.90 0.05
C LYS A 29 -11.80 15.54 -1.35
N GLY A 30 -11.90 14.28 -1.70
CA GLY A 30 -11.50 13.76 -3.02
C GLY A 30 -10.06 13.28 -3.14
N PHE A 31 -9.24 13.48 -2.10
CA PHE A 31 -7.84 13.09 -2.23
C PHE A 31 -7.18 12.87 -0.86
N LYS A 32 -6.34 11.85 -0.80
CA LYS A 32 -5.60 11.48 0.42
C LYS A 32 -4.21 10.98 0.03
N THR A 33 -3.20 11.35 0.79
CA THR A 33 -1.86 10.78 0.65
C THR A 33 -1.52 9.93 1.87
N LYS A 34 -0.72 8.89 1.63
CA LYS A 34 -0.42 7.87 2.61
C LYS A 34 0.96 7.29 2.31
N VAL A 35 1.70 6.96 3.35
CA VAL A 35 2.94 6.21 3.24
C VAL A 35 2.75 4.89 3.96
N PHE A 36 3.17 3.79 3.35
CA PHE A 36 3.14 2.51 4.03
C PHE A 36 4.44 1.73 3.83
N VAL A 37 4.71 0.87 4.79
CA VAL A 37 5.92 0.06 4.87
C VAL A 37 5.50 -1.39 4.96
N VAL A 38 5.99 -2.19 4.03
CA VAL A 38 5.76 -3.64 4.03
C VAL A 38 7.03 -4.32 4.52
N LYS A 39 6.92 -5.07 5.61
CA LYS A 39 8.05 -5.78 6.20
C LYS A 39 8.56 -6.89 5.27
N PRO A 40 9.83 -7.33 5.43
CA PRO A 40 10.38 -8.40 4.60
C PRO A 40 9.46 -9.61 4.53
N LYS A 41 9.27 -10.13 3.31
CA LYS A 41 8.46 -11.33 3.03
C LYS A 41 6.98 -11.22 3.37
N GLN A 42 6.49 -10.05 3.74
CA GLN A 42 5.07 -9.83 3.97
C GLN A 42 4.40 -9.28 2.71
N ARG A 43 3.07 -9.40 2.66
CA ARG A 43 2.26 -8.86 1.57
C ARG A 43 0.90 -8.42 2.07
N LEU A 44 0.32 -7.44 1.42
CA LEU A 44 -1.03 -7.01 1.70
C LEU A 44 -2.03 -8.04 1.16
N SER A 45 -3.28 -7.92 1.55
CA SER A 45 -4.35 -8.73 0.97
C SER A 45 -4.52 -8.45 -0.52
N LEU A 46 -5.05 -9.41 -1.25
CA LEU A 46 -5.57 -9.16 -2.59
C LEU A 46 -6.90 -8.44 -2.41
N GLN A 47 -7.01 -7.21 -2.87
CA GLN A 47 -8.10 -6.32 -2.51
C GLN A 47 -8.51 -5.42 -3.68
N SER A 48 -9.69 -4.82 -3.57
CA SER A 48 -10.14 -3.77 -4.50
C SER A 48 -10.85 -2.66 -3.75
N HIS A 49 -10.92 -1.49 -4.36
CA HIS A 49 -11.64 -0.31 -3.87
C HIS A 49 -12.57 0.19 -4.96
N GLU A 50 -13.83 0.45 -4.62
CA GLU A 50 -14.84 0.82 -5.62
C GLU A 50 -14.89 2.32 -5.90
N HIS A 51 -14.45 3.15 -4.96
CA HIS A 51 -14.68 4.59 -4.99
C HIS A 51 -13.42 5.41 -5.23
N ARG A 52 -12.26 4.77 -5.38
CA ARG A 52 -11.00 5.48 -5.60
C ARG A 52 -10.07 4.73 -6.53
N HIS A 53 -9.20 5.46 -7.21
CA HIS A 53 -8.00 4.90 -7.79
C HIS A 53 -6.79 5.28 -6.95
N GLU A 54 -5.68 4.58 -7.12
CA GLU A 54 -4.46 4.78 -6.35
C GLU A 54 -3.27 4.93 -7.27
N LEU A 55 -2.37 5.82 -6.91
CA LEU A 55 -1.10 6.03 -7.60
C LEU A 55 0.00 5.76 -6.58
N TRP A 56 0.90 4.86 -6.90
CA TRP A 56 1.98 4.46 -6.01
C TRP A 56 3.33 4.82 -6.59
N THR A 57 4.22 5.34 -5.74
CA THR A 57 5.64 5.46 -6.03
C THR A 57 6.38 4.55 -5.07
N ILE A 58 7.23 3.68 -5.60
CA ILE A 58 8.10 2.85 -4.76
C ILE A 58 9.28 3.72 -4.34
N VAL A 59 9.33 4.05 -3.08
CA VAL A 59 10.38 4.92 -2.52
C VAL A 59 11.66 4.13 -2.31
N SER A 60 11.56 2.91 -1.79
CA SER A 60 12.72 2.07 -1.48
C SER A 60 12.28 0.61 -1.36
N GLY A 61 13.12 -0.28 -1.86
CA GLY A 61 12.93 -1.72 -1.72
C GLY A 61 12.58 -2.40 -3.03
N ASN A 62 12.24 -3.68 -2.94
CA ASN A 62 11.92 -4.54 -4.07
C ASN A 62 10.67 -5.35 -3.77
N GLY A 63 9.82 -5.53 -4.76
CA GLY A 63 8.62 -6.28 -4.57
C GLY A 63 7.99 -6.76 -5.86
N VAL A 64 6.84 -7.42 -5.71
CA VAL A 64 5.97 -7.82 -6.81
C VAL A 64 4.61 -7.18 -6.58
N CYS A 65 4.13 -6.47 -7.57
CA CYS A 65 2.80 -5.89 -7.59
C CYS A 65 1.90 -6.69 -8.51
N THR A 66 0.69 -6.97 -8.07
CA THR A 66 -0.34 -7.60 -8.90
C THR A 66 -1.47 -6.60 -9.10
N VAL A 67 -1.85 -6.37 -10.35
CA VAL A 67 -3.01 -5.55 -10.71
C VAL A 67 -3.83 -6.38 -11.70
N ASP A 68 -5.03 -6.76 -11.31
CA ASP A 68 -5.89 -7.72 -12.00
C ASP A 68 -5.11 -9.01 -12.28
N ASP A 69 -4.90 -9.38 -13.54
CA ASP A 69 -4.24 -10.63 -13.93
C ASP A 69 -2.73 -10.50 -14.09
N LYS A 70 -2.19 -9.29 -13.91
CA LYS A 70 -0.78 -9.03 -14.23
C LYS A 70 0.03 -8.89 -12.95
N ALA A 71 1.11 -9.66 -12.87
CA ALA A 71 2.11 -9.53 -11.81
C ALA A 71 3.39 -8.99 -12.43
N PHE A 72 4.03 -8.02 -11.78
CA PHE A 72 5.24 -7.40 -12.28
C PHE A 72 6.13 -6.98 -11.13
N GLN A 73 7.43 -6.96 -11.38
CA GLN A 73 8.41 -6.55 -10.39
C GLN A 73 8.44 -5.03 -10.27
N VAL A 74 8.61 -4.55 -9.03
CA VAL A 74 8.78 -3.13 -8.72
C VAL A 74 10.02 -2.94 -7.88
N THR A 75 10.66 -1.80 -8.05
CA THR A 75 11.86 -1.39 -7.32
C THR A 75 11.84 0.12 -7.12
N ASN A 76 12.92 0.67 -6.58
CA ASN A 76 13.05 2.12 -6.40
C ASN A 76 12.63 2.87 -7.67
N ASP A 77 11.83 3.90 -7.50
CA ASP A 77 11.34 4.79 -8.58
C ASP A 77 10.29 4.16 -9.50
N SER A 78 9.86 2.93 -9.28
CA SER A 78 8.73 2.35 -10.01
C SER A 78 7.44 3.07 -9.69
N PHE A 79 6.55 3.20 -10.68
CA PHE A 79 5.21 3.76 -10.52
C PHE A 79 4.17 2.69 -10.78
N VAL A 80 3.09 2.73 -10.02
CA VAL A 80 1.97 1.81 -10.21
C VAL A 80 0.68 2.62 -10.19
N MET A 81 -0.17 2.40 -11.19
CA MET A 81 -1.52 2.93 -11.23
C MET A 81 -2.50 1.80 -10.95
N VAL A 82 -3.34 1.96 -9.92
CA VAL A 82 -4.38 1.00 -9.56
C VAL A 82 -5.74 1.64 -9.83
N PRO A 83 -6.42 1.25 -10.92
CA PRO A 83 -7.75 1.79 -11.24
C PRO A 83 -8.81 1.39 -10.21
N LYS A 84 -9.89 2.17 -10.15
CA LYS A 84 -11.09 1.78 -9.38
C LYS A 84 -11.53 0.37 -9.77
N GLY A 85 -11.84 -0.45 -8.77
CA GLY A 85 -12.34 -1.80 -8.99
C GLY A 85 -11.29 -2.84 -9.33
N ALA A 86 -10.06 -2.45 -9.66
CA ALA A 86 -9.01 -3.41 -9.98
C ALA A 86 -8.57 -4.17 -8.74
N ARG A 87 -8.45 -5.48 -8.84
CA ARG A 87 -7.90 -6.33 -7.79
C ARG A 87 -6.39 -6.13 -7.77
N HIS A 88 -5.86 -5.85 -6.58
CA HIS A 88 -4.44 -5.55 -6.48
C HIS A 88 -3.85 -6.01 -5.16
N ARG A 89 -2.55 -6.24 -5.16
CA ARG A 89 -1.77 -6.50 -3.95
C ARG A 89 -0.32 -6.14 -4.22
N ILE A 90 0.40 -5.87 -3.16
CA ILE A 90 1.86 -5.68 -3.18
C ILE A 90 2.50 -6.65 -2.20
N GLU A 91 3.62 -7.23 -2.62
CA GLU A 91 4.41 -8.16 -1.83
C GLU A 91 5.84 -7.66 -1.74
N ASN A 92 6.41 -7.67 -0.54
CA ASN A 92 7.83 -7.44 -0.34
C ASN A 92 8.57 -8.77 -0.51
N THR A 93 9.39 -8.87 -1.54
CA THR A 93 10.13 -10.09 -1.87
C THR A 93 11.50 -10.16 -1.24
N SER A 94 11.96 -9.11 -0.55
CA SER A 94 13.25 -9.13 0.16
C SER A 94 13.16 -9.91 1.45
N ASP A 95 14.27 -10.56 1.81
CA ASP A 95 14.41 -11.24 3.10
C ASP A 95 14.76 -10.27 4.24
N VAL A 96 15.32 -9.10 3.91
CA VAL A 96 15.96 -8.25 4.91
C VAL A 96 15.51 -6.78 4.85
N ASP A 97 15.08 -6.27 3.69
CA ASP A 97 14.77 -4.87 3.51
C ASP A 97 13.27 -4.60 3.54
N ASP A 98 12.87 -3.46 4.11
CA ASP A 98 11.50 -2.97 4.04
C ASP A 98 11.19 -2.49 2.62
N LEU A 99 9.92 -2.58 2.24
CA LEU A 99 9.39 -1.99 1.01
C LEU A 99 8.55 -0.76 1.39
N ILE A 100 8.92 0.38 0.87
CA ILE A 100 8.34 1.66 1.25
C ILE A 100 7.63 2.27 0.05
N ILE A 101 6.38 2.63 0.24
CA ILE A 101 5.49 3.09 -0.84
C ILE A 101 4.81 4.39 -0.42
N ALA A 102 4.89 5.40 -1.29
CA ALA A 102 4.09 6.62 -1.18
C ALA A 102 2.88 6.49 -2.08
N GLU A 103 1.70 6.72 -1.53
CA GLU A 103 0.42 6.49 -2.20
C GLU A 103 -0.41 7.75 -2.25
N VAL A 104 -1.04 7.99 -3.39
CA VAL A 104 -2.08 9.01 -3.56
C VAL A 104 -3.38 8.29 -3.89
N GLN A 105 -4.42 8.53 -3.09
CA GLN A 105 -5.77 8.03 -3.32
C GLN A 105 -6.64 9.18 -3.85
N VAL A 106 -7.32 8.96 -4.95
CA VAL A 106 -8.19 9.96 -5.59
C VAL A 106 -9.55 9.34 -5.86
N GLY A 107 -10.60 9.98 -5.37
CA GLY A 107 -11.95 9.46 -5.56
C GLY A 107 -13.01 10.27 -4.81
N ASP A 108 -14.26 9.88 -5.00
CA ASP A 108 -15.41 10.55 -4.41
C ASP A 108 -15.71 10.11 -2.97
N TYR A 109 -15.20 8.96 -2.59
CA TYR A 109 -15.35 8.44 -1.23
C TYR A 109 -14.07 7.74 -0.81
N ILE A 110 -13.32 8.35 0.09
CA ILE A 110 -12.03 7.83 0.55
C ILE A 110 -12.18 7.35 1.99
N SER A 111 -12.14 6.04 2.19
CA SER A 111 -12.32 5.42 3.50
C SER A 111 -11.61 4.06 3.54
N GLU A 112 -11.08 3.70 4.70
CA GLU A 112 -10.55 2.35 4.92
C GLU A 112 -11.64 1.28 4.88
N ASN A 113 -12.91 1.68 4.94
CA ASN A 113 -14.06 0.77 4.79
C ASN A 113 -14.38 0.45 3.32
N ASP A 114 -13.86 1.24 2.37
CA ASP A 114 -14.00 0.98 0.94
C ASP A 114 -12.97 -0.07 0.52
N ILE A 115 -13.21 -1.32 0.90
CA ILE A 115 -12.31 -2.42 0.62
C ILE A 115 -13.09 -3.72 0.50
N VAL A 116 -12.75 -4.50 -0.54
CA VAL A 116 -13.15 -5.91 -0.67
C VAL A 116 -11.85 -6.71 -0.65
N ARG A 117 -11.73 -7.64 0.30
CA ARG A 117 -10.58 -8.54 0.36
C ARG A 117 -10.96 -9.87 -0.26
N TYR A 118 -10.15 -10.33 -1.21
CA TYR A 118 -10.34 -11.61 -1.90
C TYR A 118 -9.47 -12.71 -1.32
N TYR A 119 -8.31 -12.33 -0.80
CA TYR A 119 -7.36 -13.25 -0.19
C TYR A 119 -6.50 -12.49 0.81
N ASP A 120 -6.33 -13.05 2.01
CA ASP A 120 -5.56 -12.40 3.07
C ASP A 120 -4.79 -13.45 3.89
N ASP A 121 -3.46 -13.34 3.90
CA ASP A 121 -2.57 -14.27 4.61
C ASP A 121 -2.76 -14.24 6.14
N TYR A 122 -3.36 -13.17 6.66
CA TYR A 122 -3.45 -12.94 8.10
C TYR A 122 -4.84 -13.26 8.68
N GLY A 123 -5.73 -13.80 7.86
CA GLY A 123 -7.05 -14.25 8.31
C GLY A 123 -8.02 -13.14 8.65
N ARG A 124 -7.83 -11.93 8.14
CA ARG A 124 -8.80 -10.84 8.34
C ARG A 124 -10.06 -11.12 7.54
N THR A 125 -11.16 -10.51 7.94
CA THR A 125 -12.45 -10.71 7.30
C THR A 125 -12.39 -10.40 5.79
N ILE A 126 -12.88 -11.36 5.03
CA ILE A 126 -13.00 -11.24 3.58
C ILE A 126 -14.43 -10.84 3.22
#